data_3f19bf96fa220953d070e4e02c9ad9ae
#
_entry.id   3f19bf96fa220953d070e4e02c9ad9ae
#
_cell.length_a   1.000
_cell.length_b   1.000
_cell.length_c   1.000
_cell.angle_alpha   90.00
_cell.angle_beta   90.00
_cell.angle_gamma   90.00
#
_symmetry.space_group_name_H-M   'P 1'
#
loop_
_entity.id
_entity.type
_entity.pdbx_description
1 polymer ?
#
loop_
_entity_poly.entity_id
_entity_poly.type
_entity_poly.pdbx_seq_one_letter_code
_entity_poly.pdbx_strand_id
1 'polypeptide(L)'
;LLVAMDGANDYALNWLRAAVDAVAGRELTAGHPLPLPELKQFLRMTEHNPRARRLAFELVARTDPATADQLLAGMLNDPSLELRRDAVQKLVDQADQAIARTNPVVAAPLLQSALRSARDVTQIEGIADKLKGLGQPVDLQKHFGFLSEWKVIGPFDNTGKKGFAIAYP
;
A
#
# COMPACT_ATOMS: atom_id res chain seq x y z
N LEU A 1 11.04 -16.34 14.19
CA LEU A 1 10.32 -16.81 12.99
C LEU A 1 10.06 -15.65 12.00
N LEU A 2 9.53 -14.48 12.44
CA LEU A 2 9.27 -13.35 11.54
C LEU A 2 10.54 -12.91 10.78
N VAL A 3 11.66 -12.72 11.48
CA VAL A 3 12.95 -12.36 10.86
C VAL A 3 13.43 -13.41 9.85
N ALA A 4 13.13 -14.71 10.09
CA ALA A 4 13.48 -15.76 9.14
C ALA A 4 12.73 -15.63 7.79
N MET A 5 11.69 -14.83 7.72
CA MET A 5 10.95 -14.57 6.49
C MET A 5 11.71 -13.61 5.55
N ASP A 6 12.68 -12.83 6.03
CA ASP A 6 13.37 -11.83 5.22
C ASP A 6 14.15 -12.40 4.04
N GLY A 7 14.78 -13.56 4.22
CA GLY A 7 15.53 -14.25 3.17
C GLY A 7 14.83 -15.48 2.59
N ALA A 8 13.56 -15.71 2.94
CA ALA A 8 12.84 -16.91 2.55
C ALA A 8 12.24 -16.80 1.14
N ASN A 9 12.23 -17.92 0.39
CA ASN A 9 11.49 -18.02 -0.85
C ASN A 9 9.98 -18.18 -0.60
N ASP A 10 9.14 -18.07 -1.64
CA ASP A 10 7.68 -18.10 -1.50
C ASP A 10 7.13 -19.36 -0.81
N TYR A 11 7.72 -20.53 -1.04
CA TYR A 11 7.31 -21.76 -0.35
C TYR A 11 7.63 -21.70 1.14
N ALA A 12 8.86 -21.30 1.49
CA ALA A 12 9.28 -21.14 2.87
C ALA A 12 8.47 -20.06 3.59
N LEU A 13 8.12 -18.96 2.93
CA LEU A 13 7.26 -17.92 3.49
C LEU A 13 5.90 -18.46 3.94
N ASN A 14 5.28 -19.33 3.14
CA ASN A 14 3.99 -19.93 3.50
C ASN A 14 4.11 -20.84 4.74
N TRP A 15 5.16 -21.66 4.81
CA TRP A 15 5.42 -22.50 5.98
C TRP A 15 5.74 -21.68 7.24
N LEU A 16 6.56 -20.64 7.11
CA LEU A 16 6.90 -19.75 8.22
C LEU A 16 5.66 -19.00 8.72
N ARG A 17 4.81 -18.52 7.82
CA ARG A 17 3.51 -17.91 8.19
C ARG A 17 2.66 -18.89 8.99
N ALA A 18 2.46 -20.11 8.49
CA ALA A 18 1.68 -21.13 9.19
C ALA A 18 2.27 -21.47 10.58
N ALA A 19 3.59 -21.54 10.69
CA ALA A 19 4.27 -21.78 11.97
C ALA A 19 4.06 -20.63 12.96
N VAL A 20 4.16 -19.37 12.51
CA VAL A 20 3.89 -18.19 13.35
C VAL A 20 2.43 -18.18 13.81
N ASP A 21 1.48 -18.42 12.91
CA ASP A 21 0.05 -18.47 13.25
C ASP A 21 -0.25 -19.60 14.25
N ALA A 22 0.36 -20.78 14.09
CA ALA A 22 0.19 -21.90 15.03
C ALA A 22 0.76 -21.60 16.41
N VAL A 23 1.94 -20.98 16.48
CA VAL A 23 2.56 -20.58 17.76
C VAL A 23 1.71 -19.50 18.44
N ALA A 24 1.38 -18.44 17.72
CA ALA A 24 0.56 -17.35 18.26
C ALA A 24 -0.82 -17.84 18.72
N GLY A 25 -1.45 -18.73 17.94
CA GLY A 25 -2.73 -19.34 18.29
C GLY A 25 -2.68 -20.14 19.60
N ARG A 26 -1.61 -20.96 19.79
CA ARG A 26 -1.42 -21.70 21.04
C ARG A 26 -1.24 -20.80 22.26
N GLU A 27 -0.38 -19.78 22.13
CA GLU A 27 -0.13 -18.85 23.24
C GLU A 27 -1.41 -18.11 23.64
N LEU A 28 -2.16 -17.60 22.66
CA LEU A 28 -3.43 -16.91 22.92
C LEU A 28 -4.49 -17.86 23.54
N THR A 29 -4.56 -19.11 23.08
CA THR A 29 -5.48 -20.11 23.66
C THR A 29 -5.10 -20.47 25.08
N ALA A 30 -3.81 -20.49 25.40
CA ALA A 30 -3.31 -20.72 26.76
C ALA A 30 -3.43 -19.49 27.66
N GLY A 31 -3.93 -18.35 27.15
CA GLY A 31 -4.04 -17.09 27.89
C GLY A 31 -2.72 -16.32 28.02
N HIS A 32 -1.69 -16.71 27.27
CA HIS A 32 -0.41 -16.01 27.30
C HIS A 32 -0.44 -14.80 26.34
N PRO A 33 0.08 -13.63 26.77
CA PRO A 33 0.16 -12.48 25.90
C PRO A 33 1.23 -12.66 24.81
N LEU A 34 0.94 -12.16 23.61
CA LEU A 34 1.97 -12.05 22.58
C LEU A 34 2.97 -10.92 22.90
N PRO A 35 4.21 -11.00 22.39
CA PRO A 35 5.27 -10.03 22.65
C PRO A 35 5.03 -8.73 21.85
N LEU A 36 4.07 -7.92 22.28
CA LEU A 36 3.65 -6.68 21.61
C LEU A 36 4.78 -5.65 21.44
N PRO A 37 5.69 -5.44 22.42
CA PRO A 37 6.81 -4.53 22.24
C PRO A 37 7.72 -4.92 21.08
N GLU A 38 8.04 -6.21 20.96
CA GLU A 38 8.90 -6.77 19.90
C GLU A 38 8.19 -6.72 18.54
N LEU A 39 6.89 -7.01 18.47
CA LEU A 39 6.09 -6.87 17.26
C LEU A 39 6.03 -5.42 16.77
N LYS A 40 5.86 -4.47 17.69
CA LYS A 40 5.90 -3.04 17.36
C LYS A 40 7.28 -2.59 16.88
N GLN A 41 8.35 -3.07 17.50
CA GLN A 41 9.71 -2.80 17.08
C GLN A 41 9.95 -3.35 15.67
N PHE A 42 9.55 -4.60 15.40
CA PHE A 42 9.63 -5.21 14.08
C PHE A 42 8.91 -4.38 13.01
N LEU A 43 7.73 -3.87 13.31
CA LEU A 43 6.95 -3.02 12.39
C LEU A 43 7.57 -1.64 12.14
N ARG A 44 8.45 -1.13 13.00
CA ARG A 44 9.19 0.12 12.75
C ARG A 44 10.30 -0.04 11.72
N MET A 45 10.78 -1.25 11.51
CA MET A 45 11.89 -1.57 10.61
C MET A 45 11.29 -1.94 9.24
N THR A 46 11.33 -1.00 8.30
CA THR A 46 10.69 -1.14 6.98
C THR A 46 11.44 -2.05 6.01
N GLU A 47 12.67 -2.41 6.31
CA GLU A 47 13.51 -3.36 5.55
C GLU A 47 13.06 -4.82 5.65
N HIS A 48 12.24 -5.17 6.62
CA HIS A 48 11.70 -6.51 6.76
C HIS A 48 10.77 -6.90 5.61
N ASN A 49 10.73 -8.19 5.32
CA ASN A 49 9.89 -8.76 4.28
C ASN A 49 8.43 -8.25 4.39
N PRO A 50 7.81 -7.74 3.32
CA PRO A 50 6.47 -7.18 3.34
C PRO A 50 5.40 -8.15 3.92
N ARG A 51 5.51 -9.46 3.62
CA ARG A 51 4.58 -10.47 4.17
C ARG A 51 4.80 -10.70 5.66
N ALA A 52 6.06 -10.63 6.14
CA ALA A 52 6.36 -10.72 7.56
C ALA A 52 5.83 -9.51 8.33
N ARG A 53 5.95 -8.32 7.75
CA ARG A 53 5.38 -7.09 8.30
C ARG A 53 3.85 -7.16 8.39
N ARG A 54 3.19 -7.63 7.32
CA ARG A 54 1.75 -7.86 7.34
C ARG A 54 1.35 -8.82 8.47
N LEU A 55 2.03 -9.95 8.60
CA LEU A 55 1.77 -10.93 9.64
C LEU A 55 1.98 -10.37 11.06
N ALA A 56 3.08 -9.63 11.28
CA ALA A 56 3.32 -8.95 12.55
C ALA A 56 2.19 -7.97 12.91
N PHE A 57 1.71 -7.20 11.93
CA PHE A 57 0.59 -6.29 12.12
C PHE A 57 -0.71 -7.04 12.46
N GLU A 58 -1.00 -8.14 11.79
CA GLU A 58 -2.18 -8.98 12.09
C GLU A 58 -2.15 -9.51 13.51
N LEU A 59 -0.95 -9.89 14.02
CA LEU A 59 -0.80 -10.32 15.41
C LEU A 59 -1.06 -9.18 16.41
N VAL A 60 -0.57 -7.97 16.11
CA VAL A 60 -0.89 -6.78 16.92
C VAL A 60 -2.39 -6.50 16.89
N ALA A 61 -3.01 -6.51 15.71
CA ALA A 61 -4.44 -6.23 15.56
C ALA A 61 -5.34 -7.22 16.31
N ARG A 62 -4.92 -8.50 16.42
CA ARG A 62 -5.64 -9.54 17.17
C ARG A 62 -5.60 -9.34 18.68
N THR A 63 -4.56 -8.70 19.21
CA THR A 63 -4.31 -8.56 20.65
C THR A 63 -4.56 -7.17 21.18
N ASP A 64 -4.27 -6.15 20.37
CA ASP A 64 -4.43 -4.73 20.70
C ASP A 64 -4.89 -3.93 19.47
N PRO A 65 -6.19 -3.98 19.13
CA PRO A 65 -6.73 -3.26 17.98
C PRO A 65 -6.49 -1.75 18.01
N ALA A 66 -6.48 -1.15 19.20
CA ALA A 66 -6.24 0.29 19.34
C ALA A 66 -4.81 0.67 18.95
N THR A 67 -3.82 -0.12 19.38
CA THR A 67 -2.44 0.04 18.94
C THR A 67 -2.29 -0.21 17.43
N ALA A 68 -2.93 -1.24 16.88
CA ALA A 68 -2.90 -1.49 15.44
C ALA A 68 -3.45 -0.30 14.64
N ASP A 69 -4.55 0.28 15.09
CA ASP A 69 -5.15 1.45 14.46
C ASP A 69 -4.20 2.67 14.47
N GLN A 70 -3.48 2.88 15.56
CA GLN A 70 -2.46 3.94 15.66
C GLN A 70 -1.27 3.69 14.73
N LEU A 71 -0.78 2.45 14.66
CA LEU A 71 0.34 2.07 13.80
C LEU A 71 0.00 2.22 12.31
N LEU A 72 -1.22 1.85 11.94
CA LEU A 72 -1.69 1.91 10.55
C LEU A 72 -1.63 3.32 9.97
N ALA A 73 -1.87 4.35 10.78
CA ALA A 73 -1.78 5.74 10.34
C ALA A 73 -0.39 6.13 9.79
N GLY A 74 0.68 5.46 10.25
CA GLY A 74 2.05 5.65 9.75
C GLY A 74 2.41 4.81 8.52
N MET A 75 1.53 3.94 8.03
CA MET A 75 1.84 2.94 7.01
C MET A 75 1.43 3.32 5.57
N LEU A 76 1.16 4.59 5.31
CA LEU A 76 0.76 5.09 3.97
C LEU A 76 1.82 4.81 2.88
N ASN A 77 3.08 4.65 3.25
CA ASN A 77 4.19 4.32 2.35
C ASN A 77 4.89 3.02 2.74
N ASP A 78 4.18 2.13 3.43
CA ASP A 78 4.74 0.84 3.84
C ASP A 78 5.14 -0.01 2.61
N PRO A 79 6.27 -0.75 2.67
CA PRO A 79 6.65 -1.68 1.60
C PRO A 79 5.65 -2.83 1.41
N SER A 80 4.88 -3.19 2.45
CA SER A 80 3.74 -4.10 2.32
C SER A 80 2.59 -3.36 1.62
N LEU A 81 2.26 -3.78 0.40
CA LEU A 81 1.14 -3.21 -0.35
C LEU A 81 -0.19 -3.39 0.37
N GLU A 82 -0.34 -4.47 1.14
CA GLU A 82 -1.54 -4.75 1.93
C GLU A 82 -1.67 -3.76 3.09
N LEU A 83 -0.59 -3.50 3.85
CA LEU A 83 -0.60 -2.51 4.92
C LEU A 83 -0.82 -1.09 4.39
N ARG A 84 -0.17 -0.77 3.26
CA ARG A 84 -0.39 0.50 2.57
C ARG A 84 -1.85 0.67 2.15
N ARG A 85 -2.45 -0.38 1.57
CA ARG A 85 -3.86 -0.37 1.16
C ARG A 85 -4.79 -0.12 2.34
N ASP A 86 -4.56 -0.81 3.47
CA ASP A 86 -5.34 -0.63 4.69
C ASP A 86 -5.18 0.78 5.27
N ALA A 87 -3.95 1.34 5.26
CA ALA A 87 -3.69 2.70 5.71
C ALA A 87 -4.38 3.75 4.82
N VAL A 88 -4.36 3.55 3.50
CA VAL A 88 -5.09 4.38 2.54
C VAL A 88 -6.60 4.28 2.79
N GLN A 89 -7.12 3.06 3.00
CA GLN A 89 -8.55 2.86 3.29
C GLN A 89 -8.98 3.62 4.54
N LYS A 90 -8.16 3.61 5.59
CA LYS A 90 -8.43 4.38 6.81
C LYS A 90 -8.61 5.88 6.53
N LEU A 91 -7.79 6.48 5.66
CA LEU A 91 -7.97 7.88 5.26
C LEU A 91 -9.27 8.08 4.47
N VAL A 92 -9.62 7.14 3.60
CA VAL A 92 -10.87 7.19 2.84
C VAL A 92 -12.07 7.12 3.79
N ASP A 93 -12.05 6.22 4.77
CA ASP A 93 -13.12 6.08 5.76
C ASP A 93 -13.29 7.36 6.60
N GLN A 94 -12.19 8.01 6.98
CA GLN A 94 -12.21 9.29 7.66
C GLN A 94 -12.79 10.42 6.77
N ALA A 95 -12.44 10.42 5.49
CA ALA A 95 -12.99 11.35 4.53
C ALA A 95 -14.50 11.12 4.33
N ASP A 96 -14.95 9.87 4.23
CA ASP A 96 -16.36 9.52 4.11
C ASP A 96 -17.18 10.00 5.34
N GLN A 97 -16.62 9.86 6.54
CA GLN A 97 -17.22 10.41 7.75
C GLN A 97 -17.32 11.94 7.71
N ALA A 98 -16.30 12.62 7.17
CA ALA A 98 -16.31 14.07 7.00
C ALA A 98 -17.35 14.50 5.95
N ILE A 99 -17.46 13.77 4.84
CA ILE A 99 -18.49 14.00 3.81
C ILE A 99 -19.89 13.83 4.40
N ALA A 100 -20.12 12.76 5.16
CA ALA A 100 -21.41 12.52 5.81
C ALA A 100 -21.81 13.64 6.79
N ARG A 101 -20.80 14.33 7.36
CA ARG A 101 -21.02 15.53 8.22
C ARG A 101 -21.03 16.83 7.43
N THR A 102 -21.12 16.78 6.11
CA THR A 102 -21.10 17.93 5.20
C THR A 102 -19.87 18.84 5.42
N ASN A 103 -18.71 18.24 5.67
CA ASN A 103 -17.44 18.95 5.91
C ASN A 103 -16.40 18.68 4.81
N PRO A 104 -16.55 19.30 3.62
CA PRO A 104 -15.63 19.09 2.50
C PRO A 104 -14.20 19.61 2.79
N VAL A 105 -14.08 20.60 3.68
CA VAL A 105 -12.77 21.18 4.05
C VAL A 105 -11.86 20.15 4.73
N VAL A 106 -12.44 19.21 5.48
CA VAL A 106 -11.71 18.10 6.10
C VAL A 106 -11.57 16.93 5.13
N ALA A 107 -12.62 16.63 4.37
CA ALA A 107 -12.65 15.46 3.49
C ALA A 107 -11.61 15.54 2.34
N ALA A 108 -11.53 16.68 1.67
CA ALA A 108 -10.68 16.83 0.48
C ALA A 108 -9.18 16.61 0.77
N PRO A 109 -8.56 17.19 1.81
CA PRO A 109 -7.16 16.92 2.14
C PRO A 109 -6.88 15.45 2.49
N LEU A 110 -7.82 14.76 3.16
CA LEU A 110 -7.71 13.33 3.47
C LEU A 110 -7.68 12.51 2.19
N LEU A 111 -8.61 12.75 1.25
CA LEU A 111 -8.66 12.07 -0.04
C LEU A 111 -7.43 12.38 -0.90
N GLN A 112 -6.93 13.60 -0.91
CA GLN A 112 -5.70 13.96 -1.62
C GLN A 112 -4.49 13.23 -1.03
N SER A 113 -4.42 13.09 0.31
CA SER A 113 -3.35 12.32 0.97
C SER A 113 -3.47 10.82 0.65
N ALA A 114 -4.68 10.27 0.69
CA ALA A 114 -4.98 8.90 0.30
C ALA A 114 -4.54 8.62 -1.15
N LEU A 115 -4.87 9.52 -2.10
CA LEU A 115 -4.54 9.38 -3.51
C LEU A 115 -3.02 9.33 -3.75
N ARG A 116 -2.24 10.17 -3.07
CA ARG A 116 -0.77 10.17 -3.19
C ARG A 116 -0.15 8.83 -2.77
N SER A 117 -0.75 8.18 -1.79
CA SER A 117 -0.25 6.93 -1.22
C SER A 117 -0.85 5.67 -1.85
N ALA A 118 -2.03 5.76 -2.46
CA ALA A 118 -2.72 4.64 -3.08
C ALA A 118 -1.89 4.00 -4.21
N ARG A 119 -1.98 2.67 -4.31
CA ARG A 119 -1.36 1.87 -5.38
C ARG A 119 -2.34 0.84 -5.95
N ASP A 120 -3.44 0.63 -5.29
CA ASP A 120 -4.53 -0.22 -5.75
C ASP A 120 -5.43 0.58 -6.70
N VAL A 121 -5.69 0.05 -7.89
CA VAL A 121 -6.44 0.76 -8.94
C VAL A 121 -7.85 1.09 -8.48
N THR A 122 -8.52 0.14 -7.82
CA THR A 122 -9.90 0.33 -7.33
C THR A 122 -9.96 1.44 -6.27
N GLN A 123 -8.96 1.51 -5.37
CA GLN A 123 -8.89 2.61 -4.41
C GLN A 123 -8.65 3.96 -5.09
N ILE A 124 -7.75 4.00 -6.08
CA ILE A 124 -7.42 5.23 -6.81
C ILE A 124 -8.65 5.77 -7.53
N GLU A 125 -9.37 4.91 -8.26
CA GLU A 125 -10.61 5.28 -8.96
C GLU A 125 -11.67 5.78 -7.97
N GLY A 126 -11.91 5.04 -6.89
CA GLY A 126 -12.87 5.44 -5.85
C GLY A 126 -12.53 6.76 -5.18
N ILE A 127 -11.23 7.03 -4.92
CA ILE A 127 -10.77 8.31 -4.36
C ILE A 127 -10.95 9.44 -5.37
N ALA A 128 -10.63 9.21 -6.65
CA ALA A 128 -10.80 10.20 -7.70
C ALA A 128 -12.27 10.59 -7.90
N ASP A 129 -13.19 9.62 -7.86
CA ASP A 129 -14.63 9.87 -7.93
C ASP A 129 -15.13 10.70 -6.73
N LYS A 130 -14.67 10.41 -5.52
CA LYS A 130 -15.00 11.20 -4.33
C LYS A 130 -14.48 12.64 -4.43
N LEU A 131 -13.25 12.83 -4.89
CA LEU A 131 -12.67 14.16 -5.12
C LEU A 131 -13.45 14.92 -6.18
N LYS A 132 -13.85 14.25 -7.28
CA LYS A 132 -14.72 14.83 -8.30
C LYS A 132 -16.07 15.27 -7.71
N GLY A 133 -16.67 14.47 -6.84
CA GLY A 133 -17.90 14.82 -6.12
C GLY A 133 -17.76 16.04 -5.21
N LEU A 134 -16.55 16.32 -4.72
CA LEU A 134 -16.20 17.53 -3.95
C LEU A 134 -15.78 18.72 -4.82
N GLY A 135 -15.93 18.63 -6.15
CA GLY A 135 -15.55 19.70 -7.08
C GLY A 135 -14.04 19.78 -7.34
N GLN A 136 -13.27 18.75 -7.00
CA GLN A 136 -11.82 18.64 -7.19
C GLN A 136 -11.46 17.47 -8.12
N PRO A 137 -11.81 17.52 -9.42
CA PRO A 137 -11.52 16.42 -10.33
C PRO A 137 -10.01 16.17 -10.45
N VAL A 138 -9.63 14.92 -10.54
CA VAL A 138 -8.24 14.48 -10.70
C VAL A 138 -8.00 13.97 -12.11
N ASP A 139 -6.94 14.47 -12.73
CA ASP A 139 -6.40 13.91 -13.97
C ASP A 139 -5.52 12.69 -13.63
N LEU A 140 -6.08 11.49 -13.77
CA LEU A 140 -5.37 10.25 -13.47
C LEU A 140 -4.22 9.99 -14.44
N GLN A 141 -4.27 10.43 -15.69
CA GLN A 141 -3.17 10.28 -16.64
C GLN A 141 -1.95 11.05 -16.15
N LYS A 142 -2.15 12.29 -15.75
CA LYS A 142 -1.11 13.14 -15.17
C LYS A 142 -0.64 12.63 -13.81
N HIS A 143 -1.56 12.13 -12.97
CA HIS A 143 -1.24 11.59 -11.65
C HIS A 143 -0.30 10.38 -11.74
N PHE A 144 -0.53 9.49 -12.69
CA PHE A 144 0.32 8.33 -12.94
C PHE A 144 1.56 8.63 -13.78
N GLY A 145 1.66 9.83 -14.36
CA GLY A 145 2.77 10.19 -15.24
C GLY A 145 2.74 9.46 -16.57
N PHE A 146 1.56 9.07 -17.06
CA PHE A 146 1.46 8.46 -18.38
C PHE A 146 1.86 9.44 -19.47
N LEU A 147 2.70 8.97 -20.39
CA LEU A 147 3.01 9.71 -21.60
C LEU A 147 1.82 9.60 -22.55
N SER A 148 1.00 10.65 -22.62
CA SER A 148 -0.20 10.70 -23.45
C SER A 148 0.01 11.45 -24.78
N GLU A 149 1.10 12.19 -24.88
CA GLU A 149 1.45 12.95 -26.09
C GLU A 149 2.75 12.43 -26.68
N TRP A 150 2.72 12.03 -27.95
CA TRP A 150 3.84 11.50 -28.69
C TRP A 150 4.07 12.35 -29.94
N LYS A 151 5.32 12.77 -30.16
CA LYS A 151 5.75 13.33 -31.44
C LYS A 151 6.36 12.20 -32.26
N VAL A 152 5.76 11.92 -33.40
CA VAL A 152 6.27 10.95 -34.35
C VAL A 152 7.06 11.69 -35.43
N ILE A 153 8.31 11.31 -35.60
CA ILE A 153 9.18 11.81 -36.66
C ILE A 153 9.35 10.68 -37.67
N GLY A 154 9.08 10.96 -38.92
CA GLY A 154 9.24 9.98 -40.01
C GLY A 154 8.60 10.49 -41.29
N PRO A 155 8.62 9.69 -42.39
CA PRO A 155 9.23 8.35 -42.47
C PRO A 155 10.75 8.43 -42.59
N PHE A 156 11.46 7.43 -42.02
CA PHE A 156 12.88 7.26 -42.21
C PHE A 156 13.13 6.20 -43.28
N ASP A 157 14.20 6.37 -44.08
CA ASP A 157 14.61 5.38 -45.07
C ASP A 157 15.12 4.10 -44.39
N ASN A 158 14.40 3.01 -44.58
CA ASN A 158 14.78 1.69 -44.07
C ASN A 158 15.17 0.73 -45.21
N THR A 159 15.62 1.26 -46.35
CA THR A 159 16.08 0.47 -47.48
C THR A 159 17.22 -0.45 -47.04
N GLY A 160 17.07 -1.74 -47.30
CA GLY A 160 18.00 -2.77 -46.85
C GLY A 160 17.93 -3.13 -45.38
N LYS A 161 16.85 -2.77 -44.68
CA LYS A 161 16.60 -3.08 -43.25
C LYS A 161 17.69 -2.54 -42.30
N LYS A 162 18.24 -1.38 -42.60
CA LYS A 162 19.32 -0.75 -41.81
C LYS A 162 18.87 0.16 -40.71
N GLY A 163 17.56 0.36 -40.54
CA GLY A 163 16.97 1.37 -39.61
C GLY A 163 17.49 1.35 -38.19
N PHE A 164 17.76 0.16 -37.64
CA PHE A 164 18.31 0.03 -36.28
C PHE A 164 19.82 0.26 -36.20
N ALA A 165 20.55 0.28 -37.32
CA ALA A 165 21.98 0.48 -37.36
C ALA A 165 22.39 1.94 -37.70
N ILE A 166 21.41 2.82 -37.92
CA ILE A 166 21.61 4.22 -38.33
C ILE A 166 21.06 5.14 -37.23
N ALA A 167 21.89 6.04 -36.73
CA ALA A 167 21.43 7.12 -35.87
C ALA A 167 20.82 8.23 -36.75
N TYR A 168 19.55 8.52 -36.55
CA TYR A 168 18.88 9.65 -37.19
C TYR A 168 19.00 10.89 -36.29
N PRO A 169 19.17 12.09 -36.84
CA PRO A 169 19.32 13.32 -36.08
C PRO A 169 18.04 13.73 -35.27
#